data_0de48d4315671d360623091ec22453c0
#
_entry.id   0de48d4315671d360623091ec22453c0
#
_cell.length_a   1.000
_cell.length_b   1.000
_cell.length_c   1.000
_cell.angle_alpha   90.00
_cell.angle_beta   90.00
_cell.angle_gamma   90.00
#
_symmetry.space_group_name_H-M   'P 1'
#
loop_
_entity.id
_entity.type
_entity.pdbx_description
1 polymer ?
#
loop_
_entity_poly.entity_id
_entity_poly.type
_entity_poly.pdbx_seq_one_letter_code
_entity_poly.pdbx_strand_id
1 'polypeptide(L)'
;MCIRDRMIGLHMDHLYVFWLEPLAINKTREHMQMYYVGNASANGEELKELRKENLKFWKNVMLEDIVAIEGMQSGRNSPSYNGGNFSPTMDQPTHQFHKWVTGNLI
;
A
#
# COMPACT_ATOMS: atom_id res chain seq x y z
N MET A 1 7.04 6.47 3.00
CA MET A 1 8.05 6.41 1.90
C MET A 1 7.71 5.25 0.99
N CYS A 2 7.65 5.47 -0.32
CA CYS A 2 7.40 4.40 -1.31
C CYS A 2 8.66 4.20 -2.15
N ILE A 3 9.03 2.94 -2.34
CA ILE A 3 10.16 2.54 -3.18
C ILE A 3 9.65 1.44 -4.10
N ARG A 4 9.35 1.77 -5.35
CA ARG A 4 8.84 0.89 -6.39
C ARG A 4 7.63 0.05 -5.94
N ASP A 5 7.86 -1.13 -5.35
CA ASP A 5 6.89 -2.12 -4.89
C ASP A 5 6.73 -2.15 -3.36
N ARG A 6 7.38 -1.22 -2.63
CA ARG A 6 7.39 -1.17 -1.18
C ARG A 6 6.94 0.18 -0.66
N MET A 7 6.13 0.14 0.37
CA MET A 7 5.73 1.32 1.14
C MET A 7 6.14 1.12 2.60
N ILE A 8 6.70 2.15 3.21
CA ILE A 8 7.13 2.16 4.59
C ILE A 8 6.38 3.28 5.30
N GLY A 9 5.60 2.93 6.30
CA GLY A 9 4.94 3.87 7.20
C GLY A 9 5.62 3.88 8.55
N LEU A 10 6.07 5.05 8.99
CA LEU A 10 6.71 5.26 10.29
C LEU A 10 5.74 5.99 11.21
N HIS A 11 5.46 5.39 12.34
CA HIS A 11 4.65 5.95 13.42
C HIS A 11 5.50 6.14 14.68
N MET A 12 4.92 6.74 15.71
CA MET A 12 5.64 7.04 16.94
C MET A 12 6.07 5.78 17.71
N ASP A 13 5.31 4.70 17.61
CA ASP A 13 5.46 3.47 18.39
C ASP A 13 5.72 2.23 17.53
N HIS A 14 5.48 2.32 16.23
CA HIS A 14 5.68 1.20 15.31
C HIS A 14 6.06 1.65 13.89
N LEU A 15 6.54 0.71 13.12
CA LEU A 15 6.81 0.82 11.69
C LEU A 15 6.06 -0.31 10.99
N TYR A 16 5.39 -0.02 9.88
CA TYR A 16 4.95 -1.08 8.99
C TYR A 16 5.69 -1.03 7.65
N VAL A 17 5.93 -2.20 7.10
CA VAL A 17 6.40 -2.38 5.73
C VAL A 17 5.30 -3.10 4.96
N PHE A 18 4.96 -2.52 3.84
CA PHE A 18 3.98 -3.06 2.91
C PHE A 18 4.68 -3.31 1.58
N TRP A 19 4.46 -4.48 0.96
CA TRP A 19 5.04 -4.77 -0.35
C TRP A 19 4.08 -5.54 -1.24
N LEU A 20 4.25 -5.36 -2.54
CA LEU A 20 3.43 -5.93 -3.59
C LEU A 20 4.14 -7.09 -4.26
N GLU A 21 3.44 -8.21 -4.40
CA GLU A 21 3.88 -9.38 -5.16
C GLU A 21 2.96 -9.57 -6.37
N PRO A 22 3.42 -9.34 -7.60
CA PRO A 22 2.61 -9.58 -8.78
C PRO A 22 2.42 -11.09 -8.99
N LEU A 23 1.18 -11.54 -9.05
CA LEU A 23 0.82 -12.94 -9.28
C LEU A 23 0.38 -13.21 -10.72
N ALA A 24 -0.32 -12.24 -11.33
CA ALA A 24 -0.80 -12.28 -12.69
C ALA A 24 -1.00 -10.85 -13.20
N ILE A 25 -1.34 -10.70 -14.48
CA ILE A 25 -1.55 -9.38 -15.12
C ILE A 25 -2.62 -8.52 -14.41
N ASN A 26 -3.58 -9.18 -13.76
CA ASN A 26 -4.69 -8.53 -13.06
C ASN A 26 -4.78 -8.95 -11.58
N LYS A 27 -3.72 -9.52 -11.02
CA LYS A 27 -3.72 -10.04 -9.65
C LYS A 27 -2.40 -9.75 -8.96
N THR A 28 -2.49 -9.03 -7.85
CA THR A 28 -1.38 -8.69 -6.98
C THR A 28 -1.69 -9.17 -5.56
N ARG A 29 -0.70 -9.72 -4.89
CA ARG A 29 -0.77 -10.03 -3.46
C ARG A 29 -0.09 -8.91 -2.70
N GLU A 30 -0.77 -8.46 -1.66
CA GLU A 30 -0.25 -7.47 -0.73
C GLU A 30 0.23 -8.17 0.53
N HIS A 31 1.42 -7.81 0.97
CA HIS A 31 2.01 -8.28 2.22
C HIS A 31 2.21 -7.08 3.15
N MET A 32 1.96 -7.30 4.43
CA MET A 32 2.23 -6.30 5.46
C MET A 32 2.96 -6.94 6.63
N GLN A 33 3.96 -6.25 7.13
CA GLN A 33 4.68 -6.64 8.33
C GLN A 33 4.85 -5.43 9.25
N MET A 34 4.63 -5.64 10.53
CA MET A 34 4.78 -4.62 11.56
C MET A 34 6.03 -4.86 12.40
N TYR A 35 6.67 -3.78 12.78
CA TYR A 35 7.87 -3.77 13.59
C TYR A 35 7.70 -2.81 14.76
N TYR A 36 8.22 -3.19 15.91
CA TYR A 36 8.18 -2.39 17.14
C TYR A 36 9.60 -2.15 17.65
N VAL A 37 9.83 -0.98 18.24
CA VAL A 37 11.16 -0.62 18.73
C VAL A 37 11.38 -1.17 20.15
N GLY A 38 12.49 -1.89 20.32
CA GLY A 38 12.88 -2.47 21.60
C GLY A 38 12.22 -3.82 21.90
N ASN A 39 12.91 -4.63 22.68
CA ASN A 39 12.48 -6.01 22.96
C ASN A 39 11.14 -6.08 23.74
N ALA A 40 10.93 -5.19 24.70
CA ALA A 40 9.68 -5.15 25.46
C ALA A 40 8.47 -4.89 24.55
N SER A 41 8.58 -3.89 23.64
CA SER A 41 7.49 -3.57 22.72
C SER A 41 7.29 -4.64 21.65
N ALA A 42 8.37 -5.26 21.18
CA ALA A 42 8.30 -6.28 20.12
C ALA A 42 7.82 -7.64 20.66
N ASN A 43 8.28 -8.07 21.84
CA ASN A 43 8.11 -9.43 22.35
C ASN A 43 7.47 -9.54 23.74
N GLY A 44 7.30 -8.42 24.47
CA GLY A 44 6.71 -8.43 25.81
C GLY A 44 5.27 -8.94 25.79
N GLU A 45 4.93 -9.88 26.66
CA GLU A 45 3.58 -10.46 26.76
C GLU A 45 2.54 -9.41 27.17
N GLU A 46 2.92 -8.42 27.98
CA GLU A 46 2.07 -7.32 28.43
C GLU A 46 1.52 -6.45 27.29
N LEU A 47 2.25 -6.35 26.16
CA LEU A 47 1.86 -5.56 24.97
C LEU A 47 1.32 -6.43 23.83
N LYS A 48 1.12 -7.71 24.07
CA LYS A 48 0.65 -8.66 23.05
C LYS A 48 -0.72 -8.29 22.47
N GLU A 49 -1.67 -7.93 23.33
CA GLU A 49 -3.00 -7.53 22.85
C GLU A 49 -2.97 -6.22 22.09
N LEU A 50 -2.19 -5.25 22.52
CA LEU A 50 -1.98 -3.99 21.81
C LEU A 50 -1.41 -4.23 20.41
N ARG A 51 -0.43 -5.12 20.25
CA ARG A 51 0.11 -5.49 18.93
C ARG A 51 -0.96 -6.14 18.05
N LYS A 52 -1.83 -6.98 18.59
CA LYS A 52 -2.93 -7.58 17.83
C LYS A 52 -3.96 -6.55 17.37
N GLU A 53 -4.33 -5.63 18.24
CA GLU A 53 -5.24 -4.54 17.91
C GLU A 53 -4.66 -3.63 16.82
N ASN A 54 -3.40 -3.30 16.92
CA ASN A 54 -2.67 -2.52 15.92
C ASN A 54 -2.65 -3.23 14.56
N LEU A 55 -2.34 -4.52 14.54
CA LEU A 55 -2.36 -5.32 13.32
C LEU A 55 -3.77 -5.38 12.72
N LYS A 56 -4.80 -5.55 13.55
CA LYS A 56 -6.19 -5.57 13.11
C LYS A 56 -6.61 -4.22 12.51
N PHE A 57 -6.22 -3.13 13.15
CA PHE A 57 -6.48 -1.78 12.67
C PHE A 57 -5.90 -1.59 11.25
N TRP A 58 -4.61 -1.81 11.08
CA TRP A 58 -3.94 -1.66 9.78
C TRP A 58 -4.49 -2.60 8.71
N LYS A 59 -4.82 -3.84 9.10
CA LYS A 59 -5.48 -4.78 8.18
C LYS A 59 -6.82 -4.23 7.67
N ASN A 60 -7.62 -3.63 8.53
CA ASN A 60 -8.90 -3.04 8.12
C ASN A 60 -8.69 -1.85 7.18
N VAL A 61 -7.73 -0.96 7.47
CA VAL A 61 -7.37 0.15 6.58
C VAL A 61 -7.01 -0.36 5.19
N MET A 62 -6.15 -1.39 5.09
CA MET A 62 -5.78 -1.97 3.79
C MET A 62 -6.97 -2.62 3.07
N LEU A 63 -7.87 -3.27 3.79
CA LEU A 63 -9.07 -3.89 3.19
C LEU A 63 -10.05 -2.86 2.62
N GLU A 64 -10.16 -1.68 3.21
CA GLU A 64 -10.95 -0.57 2.66
C GLU A 64 -10.38 -0.10 1.31
N ASP A 65 -9.06 0.03 1.22
CA ASP A 65 -8.37 0.44 -0.01
C ASP A 65 -8.52 -0.60 -1.13
N ILE A 66 -8.53 -1.90 -0.81
CA ILE A 66 -8.70 -2.97 -1.81
C ILE A 66 -10.01 -2.81 -2.57
N VAL A 67 -11.11 -2.51 -1.89
CA VAL A 67 -12.41 -2.31 -2.53
C VAL A 67 -12.36 -1.17 -3.57
N ALA A 68 -11.70 -0.07 -3.22
CA ALA A 68 -11.52 1.07 -4.12
C ALA A 68 -10.63 0.70 -5.32
N ILE A 69 -9.51 0.02 -5.08
CA ILE A 69 -8.55 -0.41 -6.10
C ILE A 69 -9.19 -1.36 -7.11
N GLU A 70 -9.95 -2.36 -6.64
CA GLU A 70 -10.67 -3.30 -7.51
C GLU A 70 -11.76 -2.60 -8.34
N GLY A 71 -12.48 -1.65 -7.73
CA GLY A 71 -13.44 -0.80 -8.43
C GLY A 71 -12.80 0.05 -9.51
N MET A 72 -11.64 0.67 -9.22
CA MET A 72 -10.86 1.43 -10.19
C MET A 72 -10.35 0.55 -11.34
N GLN A 73 -9.89 -0.65 -11.06
CA GLN A 73 -9.45 -1.60 -12.10
C GLN A 73 -10.62 -2.02 -12.99
N SER A 74 -11.78 -2.29 -12.40
CA SER A 74 -13.00 -2.59 -13.16
C SER A 74 -13.40 -1.42 -14.07
N GLY A 75 -13.38 -0.19 -13.54
CA GLY A 75 -13.65 1.02 -14.33
C GLY A 75 -12.69 1.21 -15.50
N ARG A 76 -11.41 0.95 -15.31
CA ARG A 76 -10.39 1.03 -16.37
C ARG A 76 -10.57 -0.01 -17.48
N ASN A 77 -11.21 -1.13 -17.19
CA ASN A 77 -11.55 -2.15 -18.18
C ASN A 77 -12.82 -1.82 -18.99
N SER A 78 -13.51 -0.73 -18.66
CA SER A 78 -14.71 -0.30 -19.39
C SER A 78 -14.35 0.19 -20.81
N PRO A 79 -15.13 -0.18 -21.84
CA PRO A 79 -14.95 0.38 -23.20
C PRO A 79 -15.06 1.90 -23.26
N SER A 80 -15.74 2.52 -22.32
CA SER A 80 -15.90 3.98 -22.23
C SER A 80 -14.76 4.67 -21.48
N TYR A 81 -13.79 3.93 -20.96
CA TYR A 81 -12.65 4.52 -20.27
C TYR A 81 -11.69 5.16 -21.27
N ASN A 82 -11.54 6.46 -21.19
CA ASN A 82 -10.69 7.26 -22.07
C ASN A 82 -9.43 7.83 -21.37
N GLY A 83 -9.06 7.26 -20.24
CA GLY A 83 -8.00 7.75 -19.37
C GLY A 83 -8.52 8.66 -18.26
N GLY A 84 -7.62 9.19 -17.47
CA GLY A 84 -7.90 10.13 -16.38
C GLY A 84 -6.93 11.31 -16.44
N ASN A 85 -7.33 12.41 -15.82
CA ASN A 85 -6.48 13.57 -15.66
C ASN A 85 -5.79 13.55 -14.30
N PHE A 86 -4.52 13.93 -14.26
CA PHE A 86 -3.81 14.16 -13.00
C PHE A 86 -4.20 15.52 -12.42
N SER A 87 -4.45 15.55 -11.12
CA SER A 87 -4.55 16.80 -10.38
C SER A 87 -3.19 17.51 -10.38
N PRO A 88 -3.11 18.79 -10.77
CA PRO A 88 -1.82 19.50 -10.80
C PRO A 88 -1.21 19.71 -9.42
N THR A 89 -2.00 19.62 -8.35
CA THR A 89 -1.55 19.86 -6.97
C THR A 89 -1.41 18.57 -6.15
N MET A 90 -2.23 17.54 -6.42
CA MET A 90 -2.30 16.33 -5.57
C MET A 90 -1.57 15.14 -6.17
N ASP A 91 -1.51 15.02 -7.50
CA ASP A 91 -1.05 13.82 -8.19
C ASP A 91 0.39 13.90 -8.72
N GLN A 92 1.17 14.89 -8.31
CA GLN A 92 2.55 15.03 -8.78
C GLN A 92 3.41 13.75 -8.55
N PRO A 93 3.41 13.13 -7.35
CA PRO A 93 4.16 11.89 -7.13
C PRO A 93 3.66 10.73 -8.00
N THR A 94 2.35 10.59 -8.15
CA THR A 94 1.71 9.58 -8.99
C THR A 94 2.09 9.76 -10.45
N HIS A 95 2.06 11.00 -10.95
CA HIS A 95 2.46 11.33 -12.32
C HIS A 95 3.95 11.03 -12.56
N GLN A 96 4.84 11.33 -11.63
CA GLN A 96 6.25 10.98 -11.73
C GLN A 96 6.47 9.46 -11.75
N PHE A 97 5.71 8.71 -10.94
CA PHE A 97 5.75 7.26 -10.98
C PHE A 97 5.30 6.71 -12.35
N HIS A 98 4.23 7.23 -12.93
CA HIS A 98 3.77 6.84 -14.27
C HIS A 98 4.83 7.14 -15.35
N LYS A 99 5.49 8.29 -15.29
CA LYS A 99 6.60 8.62 -16.20
C LYS A 99 7.77 7.64 -16.06
N TRP A 100 8.09 7.27 -14.83
CA TRP A 100 9.13 6.29 -14.56
C TRP A 100 8.77 4.91 -15.12
N VAL A 101 7.53 4.45 -14.90
CA VAL A 101 7.04 3.17 -15.46
C VAL A 101 7.13 3.18 -16.99
N THR A 102 6.57 4.19 -17.65
CA THR A 102 6.58 4.27 -19.12
C THR A 102 7.99 4.38 -19.70
N GLY A 103 8.89 5.09 -19.03
CA GLY A 103 10.30 5.20 -19.47
C GLY A 103 11.10 3.90 -19.31
N ASN A 104 10.59 2.91 -18.58
CA ASN A 104 11.23 1.60 -18.41
C ASN A 104 10.55 0.48 -19.22
N LEU A 105 9.51 0.80 -19.98
CA LEU A 105 8.78 -0.16 -20.84
C LEU A 105 9.25 -0.11 -22.32
N ILE A 106 10.17 0.79 -22.67
CA ILE A 106 10.67 1.01 -24.03
C ILE A 106 12.10 0.50 -24.15
#